data_aa7f27dec97d2550a565a9dcc3231a13
#
_entry.id   aa7f27dec97d2550a565a9dcc3231a13
#
_cell.length_a   1.000
_cell.length_b   1.000
_cell.length_c   1.000
_cell.angle_alpha   90.00
_cell.angle_beta   90.00
_cell.angle_gamma   90.00
#
_symmetry.space_group_name_H-M   'P 1'
#
loop_
_entity.id
_entity.type
_entity.pdbx_description
1 polymer ?
#
loop_
_entity_poly.entity_id
_entity_poly.type
_entity_poly.pdbx_seq_one_letter_code
_entity_poly.pdbx_strand_id
1 'polypeptide(L)'
;VCLVGSEMCIRDRYSHEEFGEIQIKDIPRVKKLSGPHLVRSWTEIPHVTQHEEIDITEMEQFRSSLYDYYTGEKIKVTPLAFIAKALVSALKEFPNFNASIDMHSDKIIYKKYFHIGFAVDTPHGLMVPKLRNAEELSIQEIGEELKKISKLCRDLKIDKKEFFGGSMTISSLGGIGGTFFTPIINPPEVAILGVGKSFDKLIKDKNKIISRKILPISLSYDHRIIDGAEGARFCVYLGKCLGKDFAFKLAV
;
A
#
# COMPACT_ATOMS: atom_id res chain seq x y z
N VAL A 1 -37.17 -10.34 -27.40
CA VAL A 1 -37.51 -9.04 -26.80
C VAL A 1 -36.50 -8.78 -25.70
N CYS A 2 -35.66 -7.85 -25.95
CA CYS A 2 -34.53 -7.54 -25.08
C CYS A 2 -35.01 -6.70 -23.87
N LEU A 3 -35.33 -7.34 -22.76
CA LEU A 3 -35.65 -6.68 -21.49
C LEU A 3 -34.40 -6.02 -20.85
N VAL A 4 -33.20 -6.44 -21.22
CA VAL A 4 -31.92 -5.95 -20.69
C VAL A 4 -31.55 -4.57 -21.25
N GLY A 5 -32.03 -4.19 -22.42
CA GLY A 5 -31.69 -2.90 -23.04
C GLY A 5 -32.47 -1.69 -22.51
N SER A 6 -33.67 -1.89 -21.97
CA SER A 6 -34.50 -0.80 -21.46
C SER A 6 -34.15 -0.40 -20.02
N GLU A 7 -33.69 -1.35 -19.21
CA GLU A 7 -33.28 -1.06 -17.82
C GLU A 7 -31.95 -0.32 -17.71
N MET A 8 -31.02 -0.54 -18.66
CA MET A 8 -29.75 0.18 -18.66
C MET A 8 -29.89 1.65 -19.05
N CYS A 9 -30.94 2.01 -19.82
CA CYS A 9 -31.26 3.41 -20.14
C CYS A 9 -32.09 4.13 -19.06
N ILE A 10 -32.61 3.39 -18.06
CA ILE A 10 -33.49 3.95 -17.01
C ILE A 10 -32.68 4.33 -15.75
N ARG A 11 -31.37 4.03 -15.67
CA ARG A 11 -30.53 4.35 -14.50
C ARG A 11 -30.57 5.83 -14.09
N ASP A 12 -30.81 6.74 -15.02
CA ASP A 12 -30.91 8.18 -14.72
C ASP A 12 -32.28 8.60 -14.17
N ARG A 13 -33.26 7.67 -14.13
CA ARG A 13 -34.64 7.95 -13.66
C ARG A 13 -35.08 7.01 -12.54
N TYR A 14 -34.17 6.21 -11.97
CA TYR A 14 -34.53 5.31 -10.88
C TYR A 14 -34.80 6.07 -9.60
N SER A 15 -36.07 6.05 -9.14
CA SER A 15 -36.48 6.65 -7.86
C SER A 15 -36.42 5.63 -6.74
N HIS A 16 -35.53 5.83 -5.80
CA HIS A 16 -35.42 4.98 -4.62
C HIS A 16 -36.58 5.14 -3.65
N GLU A 17 -37.27 6.30 -3.69
CA GLU A 17 -38.41 6.65 -2.83
C GLU A 17 -39.62 5.72 -3.02
N GLU A 18 -39.76 5.12 -4.22
CA GLU A 18 -40.80 4.14 -4.52
C GLU A 18 -40.68 2.84 -3.72
N PHE A 19 -39.49 2.58 -3.13
CA PHE A 19 -39.18 1.33 -2.43
C PHE A 19 -39.05 1.49 -0.92
N GLY A 20 -39.10 2.73 -0.40
CA GLY A 20 -39.04 3.01 1.01
C GLY A 20 -38.46 4.36 1.37
N GLU A 21 -38.33 4.61 2.67
CA GLU A 21 -37.72 5.83 3.18
C GLU A 21 -36.24 5.91 2.78
N ILE A 22 -35.81 7.05 2.25
CA ILE A 22 -34.42 7.30 1.83
C ILE A 22 -33.81 8.48 2.58
N GLN A 23 -32.48 8.48 2.70
CA GLN A 23 -31.72 9.62 3.19
C GLN A 23 -30.70 10.05 2.12
N ILE A 24 -30.87 11.27 1.62
CA ILE A 24 -29.94 11.85 0.65
C ILE A 24 -28.86 12.65 1.39
N LYS A 25 -27.58 12.40 1.06
CA LYS A 25 -26.42 13.13 1.59
C LYS A 25 -25.48 13.52 0.46
N ASP A 26 -24.86 14.68 0.57
CA ASP A 26 -23.84 15.12 -0.36
C ASP A 26 -22.59 14.23 -0.29
N ILE A 27 -21.99 13.96 -1.45
CA ILE A 27 -20.71 13.28 -1.52
C ILE A 27 -19.62 14.20 -0.93
N PRO A 28 -18.83 13.75 0.07
CA PRO A 28 -17.74 14.54 0.63
C PRO A 28 -16.74 15.02 -0.43
N ARG A 29 -16.18 16.21 -0.24
CA ARG A 29 -15.27 16.85 -1.23
C ARG A 29 -14.11 15.93 -1.66
N VAL A 30 -13.48 15.24 -0.72
CA VAL A 30 -12.37 14.31 -1.04
C VAL A 30 -12.83 13.20 -1.97
N LYS A 31 -14.03 12.61 -1.72
CA LYS A 31 -14.61 11.56 -2.57
C LYS A 31 -15.02 12.10 -3.94
N LYS A 32 -15.54 13.34 -4.03
CA LYS A 32 -15.83 14.00 -5.33
C LYS A 32 -14.56 14.14 -6.19
N LEU A 33 -13.41 14.41 -5.58
CA LEU A 33 -12.13 14.54 -6.27
C LEU A 33 -11.51 13.18 -6.62
N SER A 34 -11.52 12.23 -5.68
CA SER A 34 -10.87 10.93 -5.88
C SER A 34 -11.67 9.97 -6.76
N GLY A 35 -13.01 10.06 -6.78
CA GLY A 35 -13.86 9.15 -7.53
C GLY A 35 -13.51 9.04 -9.00
N PRO A 36 -13.49 10.15 -9.78
CA PRO A 36 -13.10 10.12 -11.19
C PRO A 36 -11.68 9.57 -11.41
N HIS A 37 -10.75 9.89 -10.51
CA HIS A 37 -9.37 9.40 -10.56
C HIS A 37 -9.31 7.87 -10.38
N LEU A 38 -10.06 7.32 -9.43
CA LEU A 38 -10.15 5.88 -9.20
C LEU A 38 -10.78 5.15 -10.40
N VAL A 39 -11.87 5.70 -10.98
CA VAL A 39 -12.48 5.14 -12.19
C VAL A 39 -11.47 5.10 -13.33
N ARG A 40 -10.77 6.20 -13.57
CA ARG A 40 -9.73 6.28 -14.59
C ARG A 40 -8.63 5.23 -14.36
N SER A 41 -8.12 5.12 -13.14
CA SER A 41 -7.09 4.13 -12.79
C SER A 41 -7.56 2.70 -13.09
N TRP A 42 -8.80 2.38 -12.74
CA TRP A 42 -9.36 1.06 -12.94
C TRP A 42 -9.60 0.71 -14.41
N THR A 43 -9.98 1.70 -15.22
CA THR A 43 -10.29 1.47 -16.65
C THR A 43 -9.07 1.53 -17.56
N GLU A 44 -8.05 2.34 -17.22
CA GLU A 44 -6.88 2.54 -18.08
C GLU A 44 -5.71 1.60 -17.77
N ILE A 45 -5.65 1.04 -16.56
CA ILE A 45 -4.54 0.17 -16.13
C ILE A 45 -5.00 -1.27 -16.06
N PRO A 46 -4.41 -2.20 -16.84
CA PRO A 46 -4.68 -3.63 -16.71
C PRO A 46 -4.03 -4.16 -15.42
N HIS A 47 -4.79 -4.11 -14.32
CA HIS A 47 -4.35 -4.57 -13.01
C HIS A 47 -4.23 -6.10 -12.95
N VAL A 48 -3.11 -6.58 -12.43
CA VAL A 48 -2.97 -7.94 -11.91
C VAL A 48 -2.60 -7.86 -10.44
N THR A 49 -3.18 -8.71 -9.61
CA THR A 49 -2.87 -8.75 -8.17
C THR A 49 -2.35 -10.12 -7.80
N GLN A 50 -1.18 -10.15 -7.16
CA GLN A 50 -0.60 -11.34 -6.55
C GLN A 50 -0.66 -11.21 -5.04
N HIS A 51 -0.90 -12.34 -4.36
CA HIS A 51 -0.96 -12.43 -2.91
C HIS A 51 0.18 -13.29 -2.41
N GLU A 52 0.78 -12.91 -1.28
CA GLU A 52 1.85 -13.66 -0.64
C GLU A 52 1.73 -13.60 0.88
N GLU A 53 2.15 -14.65 1.56
CA GLU A 53 2.27 -14.73 3.01
C GLU A 53 3.74 -14.62 3.42
N ILE A 54 4.12 -13.54 4.10
CA ILE A 54 5.49 -13.32 4.55
C ILE A 54 5.61 -13.65 6.03
N ASP A 55 6.56 -14.53 6.36
CA ASP A 55 6.91 -14.79 7.74
C ASP A 55 7.77 -13.65 8.30
N ILE A 56 7.20 -12.89 9.24
CA ILE A 56 7.83 -11.73 9.86
C ILE A 56 8.16 -11.96 11.35
N THR A 57 8.23 -13.22 11.79
CA THR A 57 8.37 -13.55 13.21
C THR A 57 9.60 -12.91 13.84
N GLU A 58 10.77 -13.05 13.22
CA GLU A 58 12.03 -12.50 13.74
C GLU A 58 12.02 -10.98 13.73
N MET A 59 11.48 -10.35 12.66
CA MET A 59 11.34 -8.89 12.58
C MET A 59 10.41 -8.36 13.70
N GLU A 60 9.28 -9.01 13.96
CA GLU A 60 8.35 -8.60 15.03
C GLU A 60 8.93 -8.79 16.42
N GLN A 61 9.69 -9.86 16.65
CA GLN A 61 10.43 -10.07 17.89
C GLN A 61 11.44 -8.95 18.12
N PHE A 62 12.23 -8.62 17.08
CA PHE A 62 13.19 -7.52 17.14
C PHE A 62 12.48 -6.19 17.41
N ARG A 63 11.45 -5.85 16.60
CA ARG A 63 10.70 -4.60 16.76
C ARG A 63 10.11 -4.44 18.17
N SER A 64 9.60 -5.53 18.76
CA SER A 64 9.01 -5.50 20.09
C SER A 64 10.06 -5.40 21.22
N SER A 65 11.32 -5.73 20.94
CA SER A 65 12.44 -5.64 21.88
C SER A 65 13.21 -4.33 21.81
N LEU A 66 12.80 -3.37 20.95
CA LEU A 66 13.49 -2.10 20.80
C LEU A 66 13.29 -1.20 22.02
N TYR A 67 14.40 -0.82 22.65
CA TYR A 67 14.48 0.16 23.75
C TYR A 67 15.56 1.20 23.46
N ASP A 68 15.31 2.43 23.87
CA ASP A 68 16.32 3.49 23.85
C ASP A 68 17.44 3.15 24.84
N TYR A 69 18.68 3.18 24.37
CA TYR A 69 19.84 2.76 25.15
C TYR A 69 20.09 3.70 26.35
N TYR A 70 19.78 4.99 26.20
CA TYR A 70 20.08 5.99 27.23
C TYR A 70 18.94 6.18 28.23
N THR A 71 17.70 6.14 27.74
CA THR A 71 16.51 6.38 28.57
C THR A 71 15.87 5.10 29.11
N GLY A 72 16.16 3.94 28.49
CA GLY A 72 15.49 2.67 28.78
C GLY A 72 14.03 2.63 28.35
N GLU A 73 13.54 3.66 27.65
CA GLU A 73 12.16 3.72 27.18
C GLU A 73 11.95 2.86 25.92
N LYS A 74 10.76 2.30 25.80
CA LYS A 74 10.41 1.49 24.62
C LYS A 74 10.27 2.36 23.38
N ILE A 75 11.07 2.06 22.34
CA ILE A 75 10.97 2.71 21.04
C ILE A 75 9.74 2.16 20.31
N LYS A 76 8.76 3.03 20.05
CA LYS A 76 7.51 2.66 19.38
C LYS A 76 7.63 2.85 17.87
N VAL A 77 8.20 1.88 17.17
CA VAL A 77 8.22 1.83 15.70
C VAL A 77 7.11 0.88 15.21
N THR A 78 6.36 1.30 14.20
CA THR A 78 5.32 0.47 13.59
C THR A 78 5.93 -0.51 12.59
N PRO A 79 5.32 -1.70 12.36
CA PRO A 79 5.77 -2.62 11.30
C PRO A 79 5.86 -1.95 9.93
N LEU A 80 5.03 -0.93 9.70
CA LEU A 80 4.97 -0.19 8.44
C LEU A 80 6.30 0.51 8.10
N ALA A 81 7.09 0.94 9.09
CA ALA A 81 8.41 1.53 8.85
C ALA A 81 9.41 0.50 8.29
N PHE A 82 9.38 -0.73 8.81
CA PHE A 82 10.17 -1.84 8.27
C PHE A 82 9.72 -2.21 6.85
N ILE A 83 8.41 -2.27 6.61
CA ILE A 83 7.85 -2.55 5.28
C ILE A 83 8.25 -1.47 4.28
N ALA A 84 8.24 -0.19 4.67
CA ALA A 84 8.68 0.91 3.82
C ALA A 84 10.17 0.80 3.45
N LYS A 85 11.03 0.48 4.41
CA LYS A 85 12.46 0.30 4.15
C LYS A 85 12.72 -0.93 3.26
N ALA A 86 12.00 -2.04 3.50
CA ALA A 86 12.04 -3.23 2.65
C ALA A 86 11.56 -2.95 1.22
N LEU A 87 10.50 -2.13 1.08
CA LEU A 87 9.99 -1.71 -0.21
C LEU A 87 11.03 -0.89 -0.99
N VAL A 88 11.73 0.04 -0.33
CA VAL A 88 12.84 0.79 -0.97
C VAL A 88 13.91 -0.15 -1.49
N SER A 89 14.31 -1.17 -0.70
CA SER A 89 15.27 -2.19 -1.15
C SER A 89 14.76 -2.97 -2.36
N ALA A 90 13.47 -3.36 -2.35
CA ALA A 90 12.86 -4.06 -3.47
C ALA A 90 12.77 -3.19 -4.74
N LEU A 91 12.45 -1.89 -4.61
CA LEU A 91 12.41 -0.96 -5.74
C LEU A 91 13.80 -0.70 -6.36
N LYS A 92 14.88 -0.80 -5.60
CA LYS A 92 16.25 -0.75 -6.12
C LYS A 92 16.59 -1.99 -6.94
N GLU A 93 16.16 -3.17 -6.49
CA GLU A 93 16.40 -4.45 -7.16
C GLU A 93 15.53 -4.65 -8.41
N PHE A 94 14.29 -4.13 -8.37
CA PHE A 94 13.29 -4.26 -9.44
C PHE A 94 12.88 -2.88 -9.99
N PRO A 95 13.67 -2.27 -10.88
CA PRO A 95 13.45 -0.90 -11.34
C PRO A 95 12.11 -0.68 -12.05
N ASN A 96 11.53 -1.71 -12.68
CA ASN A 96 10.23 -1.64 -13.34
C ASN A 96 9.11 -1.23 -12.38
N PHE A 97 9.22 -1.57 -11.09
CA PHE A 97 8.26 -1.14 -10.05
C PHE A 97 8.44 0.33 -9.65
N ASN A 98 9.61 0.93 -9.94
CA ASN A 98 9.86 2.36 -9.69
C ASN A 98 9.84 3.16 -11.00
N ALA A 99 8.84 2.92 -11.82
CA ALA A 99 8.68 3.54 -13.13
C ALA A 99 7.34 4.27 -13.29
N SER A 100 7.16 4.92 -14.41
CA SER A 100 5.90 5.44 -14.93
C SER A 100 5.84 5.20 -16.43
N ILE A 101 4.64 5.04 -16.98
CA ILE A 101 4.43 4.92 -18.43
C ILE A 101 4.02 6.27 -18.97
N ASP A 102 4.70 6.73 -20.02
CA ASP A 102 4.22 7.80 -20.88
C ASP A 102 3.72 7.20 -22.22
N MET A 103 2.41 7.02 -22.29
CA MET A 103 1.76 6.46 -23.47
C MET A 103 1.76 7.41 -24.67
N HIS A 104 2.01 8.72 -24.47
CA HIS A 104 2.06 9.68 -25.57
C HIS A 104 3.38 9.63 -26.33
N SER A 105 4.47 9.35 -25.61
CA SER A 105 5.82 9.26 -26.19
C SER A 105 6.34 7.83 -26.30
N ASP A 106 5.54 6.83 -25.97
CA ASP A 106 5.90 5.40 -25.92
C ASP A 106 7.17 5.15 -25.09
N LYS A 107 7.24 5.79 -23.90
CA LYS A 107 8.43 5.69 -23.04
C LYS A 107 8.09 5.18 -21.65
N ILE A 108 9.05 4.45 -21.08
CA ILE A 108 9.09 4.12 -19.65
C ILE A 108 10.04 5.11 -18.96
N ILE A 109 9.55 5.76 -17.91
CA ILE A 109 10.31 6.72 -17.12
C ILE A 109 10.73 6.03 -15.82
N TYR A 110 12.02 5.68 -15.70
CA TYR A 110 12.59 5.11 -14.47
C TYR A 110 12.97 6.21 -13.48
N LYS A 111 12.36 6.18 -12.30
CA LYS A 111 12.62 7.14 -11.23
C LYS A 111 13.93 6.78 -10.52
N LYS A 112 14.75 7.78 -10.19
CA LYS A 112 16.00 7.61 -9.43
C LYS A 112 15.89 8.10 -7.98
N TYR A 113 14.66 8.33 -7.52
CA TYR A 113 14.27 8.69 -6.17
C TYR A 113 13.25 7.68 -5.64
N PHE A 114 13.11 7.59 -4.33
CA PHE A 114 12.24 6.63 -3.66
C PHE A 114 11.29 7.36 -2.70
N HIS A 115 10.17 7.87 -3.26
CA HIS A 115 9.12 8.53 -2.50
C HIS A 115 7.96 7.57 -2.30
N ILE A 116 7.78 7.09 -1.08
CA ILE A 116 6.79 6.06 -0.76
C ILE A 116 5.47 6.71 -0.36
N GLY A 117 4.40 6.39 -1.09
CA GLY A 117 3.05 6.79 -0.74
C GLY A 117 2.47 5.95 0.40
N PHE A 118 1.67 6.57 1.26
CA PHE A 118 0.95 5.86 2.31
C PHE A 118 -0.53 6.21 2.28
N ALA A 119 -1.39 5.19 2.21
CA ALA A 119 -2.82 5.40 2.33
C ALA A 119 -3.17 5.70 3.80
N VAL A 120 -3.60 6.93 4.05
CA VAL A 120 -4.00 7.42 5.38
C VAL A 120 -5.52 7.59 5.40
N ASP A 121 -6.17 6.83 6.28
CA ASP A 121 -7.60 7.01 6.55
C ASP A 121 -7.80 8.24 7.45
N THR A 122 -8.71 9.11 7.00
CA THR A 122 -9.05 10.35 7.72
C THR A 122 -10.58 10.55 7.78
N PRO A 123 -11.09 11.33 8.74
CA PRO A 123 -12.52 11.68 8.78
C PRO A 123 -13.03 12.34 7.48
N HIS A 124 -12.13 12.88 6.67
CA HIS A 124 -12.45 13.57 5.42
C HIS A 124 -12.39 12.65 4.19
N GLY A 125 -11.89 11.43 4.34
CA GLY A 125 -11.67 10.43 3.30
C GLY A 125 -10.20 9.98 3.22
N LEU A 126 -9.93 9.06 2.29
CA LEU A 126 -8.60 8.50 2.08
C LEU A 126 -7.66 9.52 1.41
N MET A 127 -6.48 9.70 1.99
CA MET A 127 -5.41 10.54 1.46
C MET A 127 -4.15 9.71 1.27
N VAL A 128 -3.35 10.02 0.23
CA VAL A 128 -2.14 9.26 -0.11
C VAL A 128 -0.92 10.19 -0.20
N PRO A 129 -0.46 10.75 0.93
CA PRO A 129 0.75 11.55 0.98
C PRO A 129 1.99 10.71 0.71
N LYS A 130 3.10 11.37 0.37
CA LYS A 130 4.39 10.74 0.06
C LYS A 130 5.41 11.02 1.15
N LEU A 131 6.03 9.96 1.66
CA LEU A 131 7.28 10.03 2.41
C LEU A 131 8.41 10.19 1.40
N ARG A 132 9.09 11.32 1.44
CA ARG A 132 10.14 11.63 0.48
C ARG A 132 11.47 11.05 0.90
N ASN A 133 12.31 10.70 -0.10
CA ASN A 133 13.68 10.20 0.08
C ASN A 133 13.77 9.10 1.14
N ALA A 134 12.85 8.12 1.05
CA ALA A 134 12.77 7.04 2.04
C ALA A 134 14.04 6.18 2.10
N GLU A 135 14.88 6.23 1.05
CA GLU A 135 16.19 5.58 0.99
C GLU A 135 17.19 6.16 1.99
N GLU A 136 17.11 7.46 2.26
CA GLU A 136 18.03 8.19 3.16
C GLU A 136 17.65 8.04 4.63
N LEU A 137 16.38 7.70 4.91
CA LEU A 137 15.84 7.65 6.27
C LEU A 137 16.12 6.30 6.94
N SER A 138 16.46 6.36 8.22
CA SER A 138 16.45 5.19 9.11
C SER A 138 15.01 4.72 9.38
N ILE A 139 14.86 3.49 9.86
CA ILE A 139 13.54 2.93 10.24
C ILE A 139 12.85 3.78 11.32
N GLN A 140 13.61 4.35 12.26
CA GLN A 140 13.07 5.22 13.29
C GLN A 140 12.55 6.54 12.69
N GLU A 141 13.35 7.21 11.86
CA GLU A 141 12.95 8.44 11.17
C GLU A 141 11.73 8.23 10.28
N ILE A 142 11.66 7.10 9.54
CA ILE A 142 10.45 6.72 8.80
C ILE A 142 9.24 6.64 9.74
N GLY A 143 9.39 6.00 10.90
CA GLY A 143 8.31 5.89 11.89
C GLY A 143 7.83 7.24 12.42
N GLU A 144 8.73 8.18 12.66
CA GLU A 144 8.44 9.54 13.12
C GLU A 144 7.76 10.38 12.04
N GLU A 145 8.28 10.35 10.81
CA GLU A 145 7.69 11.08 9.68
C GLU A 145 6.30 10.53 9.32
N LEU A 146 6.07 9.22 9.40
CA LEU A 146 4.75 8.63 9.19
C LEU A 146 3.72 9.14 10.21
N LYS A 147 4.09 9.29 11.49
CA LYS A 147 3.21 9.87 12.52
C LYS A 147 2.87 11.32 12.21
N LYS A 148 3.88 12.11 11.84
CA LYS A 148 3.75 13.53 11.49
C LYS A 148 2.86 13.72 10.27
N ILE A 149 3.12 13.01 9.16
CA ILE A 149 2.35 13.05 7.93
C ILE A 149 0.89 12.65 8.19
N SER A 150 0.67 11.56 8.93
CA SER A 150 -0.67 11.08 9.27
C SER A 150 -1.47 12.11 10.09
N LYS A 151 -0.83 12.83 11.02
CA LYS A 151 -1.44 13.92 11.77
C LYS A 151 -1.80 15.09 10.86
N LEU A 152 -0.87 15.53 10.00
CA LEU A 152 -1.11 16.63 9.04
C LEU A 152 -2.28 16.32 8.10
N CYS A 153 -2.43 15.06 7.65
CA CYS A 153 -3.57 14.64 6.83
C CYS A 153 -4.90 14.74 7.60
N ARG A 154 -4.96 14.24 8.86
CA ARG A 154 -6.18 14.32 9.66
C ARG A 154 -6.58 15.75 9.98
N ASP A 155 -5.60 16.63 10.21
CA ASP A 155 -5.80 18.05 10.49
C ASP A 155 -6.02 18.91 9.23
N LEU A 156 -6.00 18.31 8.02
CA LEU A 156 -6.07 19.00 6.70
C LEU A 156 -4.98 20.08 6.52
N LYS A 157 -3.83 19.89 7.16
CA LYS A 157 -2.69 20.83 7.13
C LYS A 157 -1.54 20.37 6.24
N ILE A 158 -1.69 19.24 5.53
CA ILE A 158 -0.68 18.72 4.62
C ILE A 158 -0.60 19.57 3.34
N ASP A 159 0.60 19.85 2.87
CA ASP A 159 0.82 20.57 1.63
C ASP A 159 0.38 19.71 0.43
N LYS A 160 -0.26 20.34 -0.55
CA LYS A 160 -0.73 19.67 -1.78
C LYS A 160 0.41 18.99 -2.56
N LYS A 161 1.63 19.54 -2.52
CA LYS A 161 2.80 18.96 -3.20
C LYS A 161 3.14 17.55 -2.70
N GLU A 162 2.81 17.25 -1.42
CA GLU A 162 3.11 15.94 -0.82
C GLU A 162 2.26 14.79 -1.39
N PHE A 163 1.29 15.07 -2.24
CA PHE A 163 0.50 14.05 -2.93
C PHE A 163 1.09 13.60 -4.28
N PHE A 164 2.15 14.27 -4.77
CA PHE A 164 2.70 14.03 -6.10
C PHE A 164 4.10 13.43 -6.05
N GLY A 165 4.54 12.86 -7.18
CA GLY A 165 5.90 12.35 -7.38
C GLY A 165 6.19 11.03 -6.65
N GLY A 166 5.18 10.20 -6.41
CA GLY A 166 5.36 8.90 -5.77
C GLY A 166 6.12 7.88 -6.62
N SER A 167 6.85 7.00 -5.95
CA SER A 167 7.47 5.81 -6.52
C SER A 167 6.48 4.65 -6.51
N MET A 168 6.01 4.29 -5.34
CA MET A 168 5.02 3.25 -5.11
C MET A 168 4.26 3.55 -3.82
N THR A 169 2.99 3.16 -3.75
CA THR A 169 2.14 3.39 -2.57
C THR A 169 1.99 2.11 -1.74
N ILE A 170 1.96 2.25 -0.41
CA ILE A 170 1.57 1.22 0.55
C ILE A 170 0.16 1.54 1.07
N SER A 171 -0.76 0.59 0.91
CA SER A 171 -2.10 0.62 1.50
C SER A 171 -2.18 -0.41 2.62
N SER A 172 -2.21 0.05 3.88
CA SER A 172 -2.20 -0.85 5.04
C SER A 172 -3.55 -0.89 5.73
N LEU A 173 -4.13 -2.07 5.82
CA LEU A 173 -5.31 -2.40 6.61
C LEU A 173 -4.96 -3.15 7.90
N GLY A 174 -3.67 -3.30 8.22
CA GLY A 174 -3.19 -4.11 9.35
C GLY A 174 -3.75 -3.70 10.72
N GLY A 175 -4.10 -2.42 10.90
CA GLY A 175 -4.74 -1.92 12.12
C GLY A 175 -6.26 -2.09 12.17
N ILE A 176 -6.90 -2.45 11.04
CA ILE A 176 -8.35 -2.54 10.89
C ILE A 176 -8.77 -4.00 10.78
N GLY A 177 -8.29 -4.70 9.74
CA GLY A 177 -8.65 -6.08 9.46
C GLY A 177 -8.46 -6.44 8.00
N GLY A 178 -8.84 -7.65 7.62
CA GLY A 178 -8.69 -8.19 6.27
C GLY A 178 -7.34 -8.86 6.08
N THR A 179 -7.33 -9.93 5.28
CA THR A 179 -6.13 -10.71 4.96
C THR A 179 -5.57 -10.24 3.63
N PHE A 180 -6.35 -10.38 2.56
CA PHE A 180 -5.98 -9.98 1.21
C PHE A 180 -7.03 -9.06 0.62
N PHE A 181 -6.62 -8.20 -0.29
CA PHE A 181 -7.49 -7.31 -1.06
C PHE A 181 -6.79 -6.88 -2.34
N THR A 182 -7.53 -6.29 -3.27
CA THR A 182 -6.98 -5.77 -4.53
C THR A 182 -6.87 -4.24 -4.45
N PRO A 183 -5.72 -3.68 -4.09
CA PRO A 183 -5.54 -2.23 -4.08
C PRO A 183 -5.52 -1.68 -5.51
N ILE A 184 -6.10 -0.50 -5.70
CA ILE A 184 -6.09 0.22 -6.99
C ILE A 184 -4.82 1.04 -7.09
N ILE A 185 -4.10 0.90 -8.20
CA ILE A 185 -2.86 1.64 -8.49
C ILE A 185 -3.16 3.14 -8.55
N ASN A 186 -2.26 3.95 -7.99
CA ASN A 186 -2.36 5.41 -7.98
C ASN A 186 -1.46 6.02 -9.06
N PRO A 187 -1.99 6.30 -10.28
CA PRO A 187 -1.16 6.85 -11.36
C PRO A 187 -0.47 8.16 -10.97
N PRO A 188 0.75 8.42 -11.48
CA PRO A 188 1.50 7.68 -12.49
C PRO A 188 2.39 6.56 -11.94
N GLU A 189 2.11 6.06 -10.75
CA GLU A 189 2.75 4.84 -10.22
C GLU A 189 2.27 3.62 -11.00
N VAL A 190 3.09 2.57 -11.07
CA VAL A 190 2.80 1.32 -11.82
C VAL A 190 2.49 0.14 -10.90
N ALA A 191 2.59 0.33 -9.59
CA ALA A 191 2.28 -0.69 -8.62
C ALA A 191 1.84 -0.10 -7.27
N ILE A 192 1.16 -0.92 -6.47
CA ILE A 192 0.73 -0.61 -5.12
C ILE A 192 0.83 -1.86 -4.26
N LEU A 193 1.35 -1.71 -3.03
CA LEU A 193 1.46 -2.78 -2.05
C LEU A 193 0.32 -2.69 -1.02
N GLY A 194 -0.57 -3.66 -1.03
CA GLY A 194 -1.56 -3.90 0.01
C GLY A 194 -0.95 -4.69 1.17
N VAL A 195 -1.23 -4.28 2.40
CA VAL A 195 -0.76 -4.93 3.62
C VAL A 195 -1.96 -5.26 4.49
N GLY A 196 -2.24 -6.54 4.69
CA GLY A 196 -3.32 -7.02 5.54
C GLY A 196 -2.93 -7.10 7.02
N LYS A 197 -3.85 -7.61 7.84
CA LYS A 197 -3.61 -7.81 9.26
C LYS A 197 -2.75 -9.05 9.48
N SER A 198 -1.62 -8.90 10.18
CA SER A 198 -0.78 -10.03 10.55
C SER A 198 -1.49 -10.97 11.53
N PHE A 199 -1.25 -12.26 11.38
CA PHE A 199 -1.86 -13.31 12.20
C PHE A 199 -0.84 -14.39 12.57
N ASP A 200 -1.18 -15.21 13.58
CA ASP A 200 -0.36 -16.33 13.98
C ASP A 200 -0.78 -17.59 13.20
N LYS A 201 0.20 -18.23 12.56
CA LYS A 201 0.02 -19.47 11.79
C LYS A 201 0.82 -20.59 12.44
N LEU A 202 0.17 -21.70 12.74
CA LEU A 202 0.84 -22.90 13.23
C LEU A 202 1.46 -23.65 12.05
N ILE A 203 2.76 -23.86 12.10
CA ILE A 203 3.48 -24.65 11.11
C ILE A 203 4.21 -25.82 11.78
N LYS A 204 4.35 -26.91 11.02
CA LYS A 204 5.11 -28.08 11.45
C LYS A 204 6.58 -27.86 11.09
N ASP A 205 7.44 -27.78 12.09
CA ASP A 205 8.89 -27.76 11.92
C ASP A 205 9.46 -29.06 12.53
N LYS A 206 9.92 -29.95 11.64
CA LYS A 206 10.36 -31.31 12.01
C LYS A 206 9.25 -32.02 12.79
N ASN A 207 9.45 -32.26 14.09
CA ASN A 207 8.51 -32.96 14.98
C ASN A 207 7.80 -32.03 15.97
N LYS A 208 7.89 -30.69 15.77
CA LYS A 208 7.25 -29.70 16.65
C LYS A 208 6.29 -28.83 15.85
N ILE A 209 5.22 -28.41 16.51
CA ILE A 209 4.33 -27.37 16.00
C ILE A 209 4.84 -26.06 16.60
N ILE A 210 5.15 -25.09 15.73
CA ILE A 210 5.59 -23.76 16.13
C ILE A 210 4.62 -22.70 15.59
N SER A 211 4.47 -21.61 16.31
CA SER A 211 3.71 -20.46 15.86
C SER A 211 4.62 -19.49 15.13
N ARG A 212 4.18 -19.02 13.96
CA ARG A 212 4.89 -18.01 13.16
C ARG A 212 3.97 -16.82 12.91
N LYS A 213 4.52 -15.60 12.98
CA LYS A 213 3.80 -14.37 12.66
C LYS A 213 3.82 -14.13 11.16
N ILE A 214 2.66 -14.21 10.54
CA ILE A 214 2.50 -14.07 9.08
C ILE A 214 1.91 -12.71 8.74
N LEU A 215 2.53 -12.04 7.77
CA LEU A 215 2.05 -10.80 7.16
C LEU A 215 1.50 -11.12 5.78
N PRO A 216 0.18 -11.00 5.57
CA PRO A 216 -0.39 -11.13 4.23
C PRO A 216 -0.17 -9.83 3.45
N ILE A 217 0.32 -9.97 2.23
CA ILE A 217 0.49 -8.86 1.30
C ILE A 217 -0.27 -9.10 0.00
N SER A 218 -0.64 -8.01 -0.65
CA SER A 218 -1.30 -8.00 -1.96
C SER A 218 -0.58 -6.99 -2.85
N LEU A 219 0.08 -7.45 -3.89
CA LEU A 219 0.79 -6.62 -4.84
C LEU A 219 -0.04 -6.46 -6.10
N SER A 220 -0.60 -5.27 -6.34
CA SER A 220 -1.21 -4.92 -7.63
C SER A 220 -0.21 -4.16 -8.49
N TYR A 221 -0.14 -4.53 -9.78
CA TYR A 221 0.79 -3.90 -10.73
C TYR A 221 0.16 -3.77 -12.13
N ASP A 222 0.72 -2.84 -12.90
CA ASP A 222 0.36 -2.57 -14.29
C ASP A 222 1.00 -3.62 -15.20
N HIS A 223 0.17 -4.52 -15.76
CA HIS A 223 0.66 -5.64 -16.58
C HIS A 223 1.23 -5.21 -17.94
N ARG A 224 1.20 -3.93 -18.27
CA ARG A 224 1.87 -3.39 -19.46
C ARG A 224 3.39 -3.25 -19.27
N ILE A 225 3.86 -3.15 -18.01
CA ILE A 225 5.29 -3.04 -17.66
C ILE A 225 5.79 -4.28 -16.92
N ILE A 226 4.99 -4.81 -16.00
CA ILE A 226 5.41 -5.84 -15.04
C ILE A 226 4.69 -7.13 -15.39
N ASP A 227 5.44 -8.18 -15.66
CA ASP A 227 4.86 -9.51 -15.86
C ASP A 227 4.68 -10.29 -14.55
N GLY A 228 3.91 -11.40 -14.63
CA GLY A 228 3.60 -12.23 -13.46
C GLY A 228 4.84 -12.85 -12.80
N ALA A 229 5.87 -13.18 -13.57
CA ALA A 229 7.11 -13.75 -13.02
C ALA A 229 7.92 -12.70 -12.28
N GLU A 230 7.97 -11.47 -12.77
CA GLU A 230 8.63 -10.35 -12.10
C GLU A 230 7.88 -9.97 -10.82
N GLY A 231 6.54 -9.93 -10.86
CA GLY A 231 5.69 -9.71 -9.67
C GLY A 231 5.95 -10.76 -8.59
N ALA A 232 6.03 -12.04 -8.96
CA ALA A 232 6.33 -13.11 -8.01
C ALA A 232 7.75 -12.98 -7.41
N ARG A 233 8.75 -12.67 -8.24
CA ARG A 233 10.13 -12.43 -7.75
C ARG A 233 10.20 -11.24 -6.79
N PHE A 234 9.46 -10.17 -7.08
CA PHE A 234 9.35 -9.01 -6.19
C PHE A 234 8.77 -9.38 -4.82
N CYS A 235 7.66 -10.13 -4.78
CA CYS A 235 7.06 -10.60 -3.54
C CYS A 235 8.01 -11.49 -2.73
N VAL A 236 8.70 -12.43 -3.39
CA VAL A 236 9.71 -13.30 -2.75
C VAL A 236 10.87 -12.48 -2.20
N TYR A 237 11.36 -11.47 -2.94
CA TYR A 237 12.44 -10.60 -2.48
C TYR A 237 12.00 -9.76 -1.26
N LEU A 238 10.81 -9.18 -1.31
CA LEU A 238 10.22 -8.45 -0.19
C LEU A 238 10.10 -9.35 1.06
N GLY A 239 9.69 -10.60 0.86
CA GLY A 239 9.66 -11.62 1.92
C GLY A 239 11.03 -11.88 2.53
N LYS A 240 12.10 -11.93 1.73
CA LYS A 240 13.47 -12.04 2.24
C LYS A 240 13.90 -10.80 3.03
N CYS A 241 13.47 -9.59 2.60
CA CYS A 241 13.78 -8.35 3.31
C CYS A 241 13.07 -8.22 4.65
N LEU A 242 11.93 -8.87 4.85
CA LEU A 242 11.14 -8.80 6.10
C LEU A 242 11.25 -10.07 6.96
N GLY A 243 11.78 -11.15 6.39
CA GLY A 243 11.90 -12.45 7.05
C GLY A 243 13.12 -12.58 7.95
N LYS A 244 13.65 -13.79 8.08
CA LYS A 244 14.73 -14.17 8.99
C LYS A 244 15.98 -13.28 8.88
N ASP A 245 16.33 -12.86 7.67
CA ASP A 245 17.56 -12.09 7.40
C ASP A 245 17.29 -10.58 7.32
N PHE A 246 16.15 -10.09 7.83
CA PHE A 246 15.72 -8.68 7.72
C PHE A 246 16.80 -7.70 8.20
N ALA A 247 17.53 -8.00 9.28
CA ALA A 247 18.54 -7.12 9.85
C ALA A 247 19.69 -6.85 8.86
N PHE A 248 20.12 -7.87 8.12
CA PHE A 248 21.16 -7.73 7.09
C PHE A 248 20.65 -7.04 5.82
N LYS A 249 19.37 -7.21 5.49
CA LYS A 249 18.76 -6.64 4.28
C LYS A 249 18.34 -5.19 4.43
N LEU A 250 18.01 -4.76 5.65
CA LEU A 250 17.53 -3.40 5.93
C LEU A 250 18.60 -2.48 6.56
N ALA A 251 19.77 -3.01 6.87
CA ALA A 251 20.89 -2.25 7.44
C ALA A 251 21.67 -1.44 6.39
N VAL A 252 21.30 -1.53 5.10
CA VAL A 252 21.97 -0.86 3.96
C VAL A 252 21.22 0.39 3.56
#